data_cab5a718250b3cf7e036e335c064671e
#
_entry.id   cab5a718250b3cf7e036e335c064671e
#
_cell.length_a   1.000
_cell.length_b   1.000
_cell.length_c   1.000
_cell.angle_alpha   90.00
_cell.angle_beta   90.00
_cell.angle_gamma   90.00
#
_symmetry.space_group_name_H-M   'P 1'
#
loop_
_entity.id
_entity.type
_entity.pdbx_description
1 polymer ?
#
loop_
_entity_poly.entity_id
_entity_poly.type
_entity_poly.pdbx_seq_one_letter_code
_entity_poly.pdbx_strand_id
1 'polypeptide(L)'
;LKLPGYLSLPEPQPLLQCVHEDDVAGAVLLALSRDVRGAFNLAAEDSFSYRDAIRGRHHISIPLPRGAARAGLEFAWRYWGWGGEPAWIEGLARSLLLNCRRAAVELGWKSRHGAAAVLAET
;
A
#
# COMPACT_ATOMS: atom_id res chain seq x y z
N LEU A 1 -8.43 -1.89 -20.58
CA LEU A 1 -8.23 -3.34 -20.75
C LEU A 1 -8.18 -3.96 -19.36
N LYS A 2 -9.25 -4.63 -18.93
CA LYS A 2 -9.23 -5.40 -17.67
C LYS A 2 -8.50 -6.71 -17.95
N LEU A 3 -7.23 -6.81 -17.56
CA LEU A 3 -6.50 -8.07 -17.64
C LEU A 3 -7.13 -9.06 -16.62
N PRO A 4 -7.49 -10.27 -17.04
CA PRO A 4 -8.12 -11.26 -16.15
C PRO A 4 -7.14 -11.89 -15.16
N GLY A 5 -5.86 -11.56 -15.22
CA GLY A 5 -4.82 -12.11 -14.37
C GLY A 5 -3.86 -11.04 -13.87
N TYR A 6 -3.22 -11.30 -12.74
CA TYR A 6 -2.16 -10.46 -12.20
C TYR A 6 -0.91 -11.28 -11.89
N LEU A 7 0.23 -10.63 -11.97
CA LEU A 7 1.52 -11.23 -11.62
C LEU A 7 1.68 -11.17 -10.10
N SER A 8 1.85 -12.34 -9.46
CA SER A 8 2.13 -12.41 -8.03
C SER A 8 3.62 -12.66 -7.77
N LEU A 9 4.17 -11.89 -6.86
CA LEU A 9 5.53 -12.12 -6.37
C LEU A 9 5.53 -13.33 -5.41
N PRO A 10 6.63 -14.13 -5.35
CA PRO A 10 6.75 -15.23 -4.41
C PRO A 10 6.80 -14.73 -2.97
N GLU A 11 6.48 -15.62 -2.03
CA GLU A 11 6.59 -15.36 -0.59
C GLU A 11 8.05 -15.04 -0.15
N PRO A 12 8.25 -14.22 0.91
CA PRO A 12 7.19 -13.60 1.70
C PRO A 12 6.57 -12.39 0.97
N GLN A 13 5.24 -12.24 1.10
CA GLN A 13 4.54 -11.09 0.55
C GLN A 13 4.77 -9.85 1.42
N PRO A 14 5.09 -8.70 0.84
CA PRO A 14 5.21 -7.46 1.59
C PRO A 14 3.86 -7.04 2.19
N LEU A 15 3.91 -6.49 3.39
CA LEU A 15 2.75 -5.94 4.06
C LEU A 15 2.64 -4.45 3.77
N LEU A 16 1.44 -4.02 3.48
CA LEU A 16 1.08 -2.65 3.17
C LEU A 16 0.03 -2.16 4.17
N GLN A 17 -0.01 -0.86 4.38
CA GLN A 17 -1.06 -0.17 5.11
C GLN A 17 -1.69 0.88 4.22
N CYS A 18 -2.93 1.20 4.49
CA CYS A 18 -3.65 2.32 3.90
C CYS A 18 -4.34 3.12 5.00
N VAL A 19 -4.94 4.24 4.63
CA VAL A 19 -5.75 5.07 5.53
C VAL A 19 -6.96 5.55 4.75
N HIS A 20 -8.13 5.54 5.40
CA HIS A 20 -9.35 6.10 4.82
C HIS A 20 -9.31 7.63 4.80
N GLU A 21 -9.91 8.23 3.80
CA GLU A 21 -9.92 9.70 3.67
C GLU A 21 -10.62 10.39 4.85
N ASP A 22 -11.70 9.81 5.38
CA ASP A 22 -12.40 10.34 6.56
C ASP A 22 -11.51 10.30 7.81
N ASP A 23 -10.67 9.28 7.96
CA ASP A 23 -9.73 9.18 9.06
C ASP A 23 -8.62 10.23 8.97
N VAL A 24 -8.20 10.56 7.74
CA VAL A 24 -7.27 11.67 7.48
C VAL A 24 -7.94 13.01 7.79
N ALA A 25 -9.18 13.22 7.34
CA ALA A 25 -9.94 14.43 7.65
C ALA A 25 -10.12 14.61 9.17
N GLY A 26 -10.42 13.51 9.88
CA GLY A 26 -10.51 13.51 11.33
C GLY A 26 -9.20 13.91 12.01
N ALA A 27 -8.06 13.42 11.51
CA ALA A 27 -6.74 13.80 12.03
C ALA A 27 -6.44 15.30 11.82
N VAL A 28 -6.81 15.84 10.66
CA VAL A 28 -6.66 17.29 10.36
C VAL A 28 -7.49 18.13 11.33
N LEU A 29 -8.75 17.76 11.56
CA LEU A 29 -9.62 18.47 12.52
C LEU A 29 -9.04 18.44 13.96
N LEU A 30 -8.49 17.29 14.38
CA LEU A 30 -7.81 17.18 15.67
C LEU A 30 -6.57 18.07 15.75
N ALA A 31 -5.77 18.11 14.68
CA ALA A 31 -4.58 18.94 14.62
C ALA A 31 -4.91 20.44 14.67
N LEU A 32 -6.01 20.86 14.01
CA LEU A 32 -6.48 22.26 14.04
C LEU A 32 -7.03 22.66 15.43
N SER A 33 -7.56 21.71 16.18
CA SER A 33 -8.11 21.95 17.52
C SER A 33 -7.07 21.90 18.64
N ARG A 34 -5.83 21.50 18.34
CA ARG A 34 -4.74 21.31 19.29
C ARG A 34 -3.51 22.11 18.88
N ASP A 35 -2.74 22.58 19.84
CA ASP A 35 -1.44 23.21 19.54
C ASP A 35 -0.36 22.13 19.35
N VAL A 36 -0.41 21.48 18.19
CA VAL A 36 0.55 20.44 17.80
C VAL A 36 1.36 20.89 16.59
N ARG A 37 2.62 20.44 16.52
CA ARG A 37 3.54 20.80 15.44
C ARG A 37 4.28 19.59 14.92
N GLY A 38 4.69 19.69 13.65
CA GLY A 38 5.47 18.66 12.96
C GLY A 38 4.62 17.67 12.18
N ALA A 39 5.26 16.60 11.70
CA ALA A 39 4.63 15.60 10.87
C ALA A 39 4.05 14.45 11.70
N PHE A 40 2.91 13.92 11.28
CA PHE A 40 2.24 12.77 11.85
C PHE A 40 2.06 11.70 10.79
N ASN A 41 2.41 10.47 11.12
CA ASN A 41 2.07 9.32 10.29
C ASN A 41 0.64 8.87 10.60
N LEU A 42 -0.13 8.62 9.55
CA LEU A 42 -1.51 8.13 9.63
C LEU A 42 -1.65 6.88 8.78
N ALA A 43 -2.07 5.78 9.38
CA ALA A 43 -2.39 4.53 8.69
C ALA A 43 -3.38 3.72 9.52
N ALA A 44 -4.13 2.82 8.89
CA ALA A 44 -4.95 1.85 9.61
C ALA A 44 -4.08 0.96 10.51
N GLU A 45 -4.65 0.45 11.60
CA GLU A 45 -3.91 -0.42 12.54
C GLU A 45 -3.58 -1.77 11.91
N ASP A 46 -4.42 -2.26 11.02
CA ASP A 46 -4.25 -3.49 10.29
C ASP A 46 -3.42 -3.28 9.01
N SER A 47 -2.81 -4.36 8.55
CA SER A 47 -2.05 -4.41 7.31
C SER A 47 -2.56 -5.53 6.42
N PHE A 48 -2.32 -5.43 5.13
CA PHE A 48 -2.71 -6.42 4.15
C PHE A 48 -1.56 -6.73 3.21
N SER A 49 -1.58 -7.91 2.60
CA SER A 49 -0.66 -8.23 1.52
C SER A 49 -1.22 -7.76 0.18
N TYR A 50 -0.34 -7.52 -0.79
CA TYR A 50 -0.76 -7.22 -2.16
C TYR A 50 -1.65 -8.32 -2.76
N ARG A 51 -1.38 -9.59 -2.38
CA ARG A 51 -2.20 -10.73 -2.78
C ARG A 51 -3.63 -10.64 -2.24
N ASP A 52 -3.79 -10.22 -0.98
CA ASP A 52 -5.11 -10.11 -0.35
C ASP A 52 -5.94 -9.00 -1.01
N ALA A 53 -5.29 -7.87 -1.32
CA ALA A 53 -5.93 -6.77 -2.04
C ALA A 53 -6.48 -7.18 -3.41
N ILE A 54 -5.78 -8.07 -4.13
CA ILE A 54 -6.18 -8.50 -5.46
C ILE A 54 -7.14 -9.69 -5.42
N ARG A 55 -7.01 -10.61 -4.46
CA ARG A 55 -7.91 -11.77 -4.31
C ARG A 55 -9.38 -11.38 -4.15
N GLY A 56 -9.66 -10.28 -3.48
CA GLY A 56 -11.01 -9.74 -3.36
C GLY A 56 -11.66 -9.37 -4.69
N ARG A 57 -10.91 -9.28 -5.79
CA ARG A 57 -11.39 -8.91 -7.13
C ARG A 57 -11.46 -10.07 -8.12
N HIS A 58 -11.39 -11.31 -7.69
CA HIS A 58 -11.53 -12.54 -8.51
C HIS A 58 -10.56 -12.63 -9.71
N HIS A 59 -9.31 -12.23 -9.55
CA HIS A 59 -8.31 -12.35 -10.60
C HIS A 59 -7.46 -13.62 -10.43
N ILE A 60 -7.07 -14.21 -11.55
CA ILE A 60 -6.16 -15.37 -11.58
C ILE A 60 -4.74 -14.88 -11.28
N SER A 61 -4.12 -15.41 -10.23
CA SER A 61 -2.72 -15.08 -9.92
C SER A 61 -1.77 -15.95 -10.73
N ILE A 62 -0.84 -15.33 -11.43
CA ILE A 62 0.22 -16.01 -12.16
C ILE A 62 1.51 -15.79 -11.35
N PRO A 63 2.07 -16.85 -10.73
CA PRO A 63 3.32 -16.71 -9.98
C PRO A 63 4.47 -16.45 -10.96
N LEU A 64 5.17 -15.33 -10.77
CA LEU A 64 6.33 -14.98 -11.56
C LEU A 64 7.57 -14.90 -10.66
N PRO A 65 8.65 -15.65 -10.94
CA PRO A 65 9.89 -15.52 -10.21
C PRO A 65 10.42 -14.08 -10.26
N ARG A 66 10.92 -13.55 -9.14
CA ARG A 66 11.40 -12.15 -9.04
C ARG A 66 12.42 -11.81 -10.13
N GLY A 67 13.34 -12.73 -10.45
CA GLY A 67 14.34 -12.54 -11.50
C GLY A 67 13.73 -12.36 -12.89
N ALA A 68 12.69 -13.15 -13.22
CA ALA A 68 11.99 -13.04 -14.50
C ALA A 68 11.15 -11.76 -14.58
N ALA A 69 10.50 -11.36 -13.48
CA ALA A 69 9.76 -10.11 -13.40
C ALA A 69 10.68 -8.91 -13.61
N ARG A 70 11.84 -8.90 -12.94
CA ARG A 70 12.84 -7.85 -13.07
C ARG A 70 13.41 -7.78 -14.49
N ALA A 71 13.85 -8.90 -15.05
CA ALA A 71 14.41 -8.95 -16.40
C ALA A 71 13.39 -8.50 -17.46
N GLY A 72 12.13 -8.93 -17.33
CA GLY A 72 11.06 -8.51 -18.24
C GLY A 72 10.78 -7.01 -18.15
N LEU A 73 10.76 -6.44 -16.95
CA LEU A 73 10.54 -5.01 -16.76
C LEU A 73 11.75 -4.18 -17.23
N GLU A 74 12.99 -4.61 -16.94
CA GLU A 74 14.21 -3.96 -17.45
C GLU A 74 14.24 -3.95 -18.97
N PHE A 75 13.82 -5.05 -19.60
CA PHE A 75 13.71 -5.14 -21.06
C PHE A 75 12.62 -4.20 -21.59
N ALA A 76 11.43 -4.21 -21.02
CA ALA A 76 10.32 -3.34 -21.43
C ALA A 76 10.67 -1.85 -21.23
N TRP A 77 11.30 -1.50 -20.13
CA TRP A 77 11.76 -0.14 -19.85
C TRP A 77 12.83 0.32 -20.85
N ARG A 78 13.80 -0.54 -21.13
CA ARG A 78 14.92 -0.20 -22.00
C ARG A 78 14.51 -0.01 -23.47
N TYR A 79 13.54 -0.79 -23.97
CA TYR A 79 13.18 -0.79 -25.39
C TYR A 79 11.91 -0.01 -25.70
N TRP A 80 10.99 0.12 -24.76
CA TRP A 80 9.69 0.79 -24.98
C TRP A 80 9.39 1.91 -23.99
N GLY A 81 10.22 2.14 -22.96
CA GLY A 81 9.93 3.10 -21.91
C GLY A 81 8.66 2.76 -21.12
N TRP A 82 8.23 1.49 -21.15
CA TRP A 82 6.96 1.02 -20.59
C TRP A 82 7.18 0.26 -19.29
N GLY A 83 6.26 0.43 -18.34
CA GLY A 83 6.25 -0.39 -17.13
C GLY A 83 6.84 0.26 -15.87
N GLY A 84 7.36 1.48 -15.95
CA GLY A 84 7.97 2.17 -14.82
C GLY A 84 9.41 1.75 -14.54
N GLU A 85 10.10 2.51 -13.73
CA GLU A 85 11.51 2.27 -13.38
C GLU A 85 11.68 0.93 -12.64
N PRO A 86 12.66 0.08 -13.02
CA PRO A 86 12.88 -1.23 -12.37
C PRO A 86 13.07 -1.19 -10.86
N ALA A 87 13.53 -0.06 -10.31
CA ALA A 87 13.67 0.17 -8.87
C ALA A 87 12.33 0.02 -8.10
N TRP A 88 11.19 0.22 -8.75
CA TRP A 88 9.87 0.02 -8.14
C TRP A 88 9.61 -1.42 -7.69
N ILE A 89 10.20 -2.42 -8.37
CA ILE A 89 10.07 -3.83 -7.98
C ILE A 89 10.71 -4.06 -6.61
N GLU A 90 11.84 -3.43 -6.34
CA GLU A 90 12.52 -3.54 -5.05
C GLU A 90 11.71 -2.83 -3.94
N GLY A 91 11.12 -1.68 -4.26
CA GLY A 91 10.20 -0.97 -3.36
C GLY A 91 8.96 -1.81 -3.02
N LEU A 92 8.34 -2.42 -4.04
CA LEU A 92 7.17 -3.28 -3.87
C LEU A 92 7.49 -4.62 -3.17
N ALA A 93 8.75 -5.01 -3.07
CA ALA A 93 9.17 -6.22 -2.36
C ALA A 93 9.40 -6.00 -0.85
N ARG A 94 9.27 -4.76 -0.37
CA ARG A 94 9.47 -4.41 1.05
C ARG A 94 8.15 -4.01 1.70
N SER A 95 7.97 -4.44 2.95
CA SER A 95 6.82 -4.01 3.75
C SER A 95 6.92 -2.52 4.06
N LEU A 96 5.82 -1.81 3.86
CA LEU A 96 5.66 -0.39 4.16
C LEU A 96 4.67 -0.26 5.32
N LEU A 97 5.21 -0.27 6.54
CA LEU A 97 4.44 -0.13 7.77
C LEU A 97 4.83 1.17 8.47
N LEU A 98 3.85 1.97 8.81
CA LEU A 98 4.02 3.26 9.46
C LEU A 98 3.78 3.13 10.97
N ASN A 99 4.64 3.77 11.75
CA ASN A 99 4.42 3.92 13.18
C ASN A 99 3.57 5.17 13.43
N CYS A 100 2.30 4.96 13.81
CA CYS A 100 1.33 6.02 14.07
C CYS A 100 1.25 6.41 15.56
N ARG A 101 2.17 5.91 16.42
CA ARG A 101 2.14 6.15 17.87
C ARG A 101 2.10 7.64 18.23
N ARG A 102 2.80 8.47 17.48
CA ARG A 102 2.80 9.91 17.72
C ARG A 102 1.42 10.53 17.52
N ALA A 103 0.71 10.14 16.45
CA ALA A 103 -0.66 10.58 16.19
C ALA A 103 -1.61 10.13 17.30
N ALA A 104 -1.46 8.90 17.78
CA ALA A 104 -2.29 8.39 18.89
C ALA A 104 -2.06 9.16 20.20
N VAL A 105 -0.80 9.46 20.55
CA VAL A 105 -0.46 10.09 21.83
C VAL A 105 -0.73 11.59 21.81
N GLU A 106 -0.26 12.30 20.78
CA GLU A 106 -0.33 13.77 20.74
C GLU A 106 -1.66 14.29 20.20
N LEU A 107 -2.25 13.63 19.18
CA LEU A 107 -3.54 14.00 18.61
C LEU A 107 -4.73 13.23 19.24
N GLY A 108 -4.48 12.15 19.97
CA GLY A 108 -5.55 11.22 20.37
C GLY A 108 -6.25 10.60 19.16
N TRP A 109 -5.55 10.53 18.02
CA TRP A 109 -6.09 10.00 16.79
C TRP A 109 -5.98 8.48 16.74
N LYS A 110 -7.03 7.86 16.22
CA LYS A 110 -7.08 6.43 15.93
C LYS A 110 -7.87 6.23 14.65
N SER A 111 -7.41 5.30 13.79
CA SER A 111 -8.15 4.93 12.59
C SER A 111 -9.49 4.28 12.98
N ARG A 112 -10.55 4.64 12.29
CA ARG A 112 -11.90 4.05 12.44
C ARG A 112 -12.15 2.97 11.40
N HIS A 113 -11.49 3.11 10.23
CA HIS A 113 -11.63 2.20 9.11
C HIS A 113 -10.40 1.30 9.04
N GLY A 114 -10.64 -0.01 8.96
CA GLY A 114 -9.59 -0.98 8.71
C GLY A 114 -9.18 -1.01 7.24
N ALA A 115 -7.99 -1.51 6.96
CA ALA A 115 -7.46 -1.61 5.59
C ALA A 115 -8.36 -2.43 4.66
N ALA A 116 -9.03 -3.45 5.17
CA ALA A 116 -9.99 -4.26 4.40
C ALA A 116 -11.21 -3.45 3.95
N ALA A 117 -11.73 -2.54 4.79
CA ALA A 117 -12.85 -1.66 4.45
C ALA A 117 -12.44 -0.67 3.35
N VAL A 118 -11.28 -0.05 3.50
CA VAL A 118 -10.71 0.88 2.48
C VAL A 118 -10.57 0.21 1.12
N LEU A 119 -10.08 -1.04 1.10
CA LEU A 119 -9.94 -1.80 -0.14
C LEU A 119 -11.27 -2.21 -0.79
N ALA A 120 -12.32 -2.37 0.01
CA ALA A 120 -13.65 -2.74 -0.50
C ALA A 120 -14.37 -1.56 -1.18
N GLU A 121 -14.06 -0.32 -0.78
CA GLU A 121 -14.66 0.90 -1.32
C GLU A 121 -13.97 1.39 -2.61
N THR A 122 -12.78 0.88 -2.91
CA THR A 122 -11.99 1.26 -4.10
C THR A 122 -12.24 0.30 -5.27
#